data_2a0d2a5b5675edf3a58695250e5bee50
#
_entry.id   2a0d2a5b5675edf3a58695250e5bee50
#
_cell.length_a   1.000
_cell.length_b   1.000
_cell.length_c   1.000
_cell.angle_alpha   90.00
_cell.angle_beta   90.00
_cell.angle_gamma   90.00
#
_symmetry.space_group_name_H-M   'P 1'
#
loop_
_entity.id
_entity.type
_entity.pdbx_description
1 polymer ?
#
loop_
_entity_poly.entity_id
_entity_poly.type
_entity_poly.pdbx_seq_one_letter_code
_entity_poly.pdbx_strand_id
1 'polypeptide(L)'
;MWYKIFLENLLLEVVIGILPFERERRQKIRIDGEFVYFKNNEDEFLDYRDLREFLSGAFMQEFGLLEEALEFFAKEIPKNFPQIKKYRLKVAKLEIFGDCQVALEISQ
;
A
#
# COMPACT_ATOMS: atom_id res chain seq x y z
N MET A 1 12.87 12.80 17.71
CA MET A 1 12.22 13.61 16.66
C MET A 1 11.30 12.74 15.82
N TRP A 2 10.13 13.23 15.53
CA TRP A 2 9.16 12.55 14.70
C TRP A 2 9.39 12.81 13.21
N TYR A 3 9.30 11.79 12.41
CA TYR A 3 9.38 11.90 10.95
C TYR A 3 8.16 11.25 10.31
N LYS A 4 7.82 11.72 9.14
CA LYS A 4 6.79 11.12 8.31
C LYS A 4 7.36 10.90 6.92
N ILE A 5 7.31 9.65 6.46
CA ILE A 5 7.64 9.32 5.07
C ILE A 5 6.37 9.37 4.25
N PHE A 6 6.43 10.07 3.13
CA PHE A 6 5.38 10.07 2.10
C PHE A 6 5.87 9.19 0.96
N LEU A 7 5.13 8.12 0.70
CA LEU A 7 5.37 7.29 -0.47
C LEU A 7 4.22 7.58 -1.43
N GLU A 8 4.56 8.21 -2.55
CA GLU A 8 3.56 8.79 -3.43
C GLU A 8 3.63 8.21 -4.83
N ASN A 9 2.46 7.93 -5.41
CA ASN A 9 2.32 7.51 -6.80
C ASN A 9 3.09 6.23 -7.15
N LEU A 10 3.04 5.22 -6.29
CA LEU A 10 3.60 3.92 -6.63
C LEU A 10 2.63 3.22 -7.57
N LEU A 11 3.02 3.12 -8.84
CA LEU A 11 2.19 2.52 -9.89
C LEU A 11 2.57 1.06 -10.09
N LEU A 12 1.58 0.18 -10.06
CA LEU A 12 1.77 -1.25 -10.26
C LEU A 12 0.70 -1.77 -11.24
N GLU A 13 1.03 -2.87 -11.90
CA GLU A 13 0.06 -3.63 -12.70
C GLU A 13 -0.18 -4.95 -11.99
N VAL A 14 -1.41 -5.19 -11.54
CA VAL A 14 -1.75 -6.30 -10.65
C VAL A 14 -3.10 -6.91 -11.00
N VAL A 15 -3.33 -8.13 -10.51
CA VAL A 15 -4.65 -8.75 -10.55
C VAL A 15 -5.35 -8.43 -9.24
N ILE A 16 -6.43 -7.67 -9.32
CA ILE A 16 -7.24 -7.30 -8.15
C ILE A 16 -8.68 -7.07 -8.59
N GLY A 17 -9.63 -7.59 -7.81
CA GLY A 17 -11.04 -7.44 -8.07
C GLY A 17 -11.77 -8.77 -8.09
N ILE A 18 -13.10 -8.72 -7.97
CA ILE A 18 -13.96 -9.91 -7.92
C ILE A 18 -14.72 -10.15 -9.22
N LEU A 19 -14.74 -9.16 -10.12
CA LEU A 19 -15.42 -9.30 -11.40
C LEU A 19 -14.62 -10.22 -12.34
N PRO A 20 -15.29 -11.02 -13.19
CA PRO A 20 -14.58 -11.97 -14.04
C PRO A 20 -13.46 -11.35 -14.87
N PHE A 21 -13.68 -10.19 -15.47
CA PHE A 21 -12.63 -9.54 -16.26
C PHE A 21 -11.45 -9.06 -15.40
N GLU A 22 -11.70 -8.74 -14.13
CA GLU A 22 -10.65 -8.32 -13.19
C GLU A 22 -9.75 -9.50 -12.80
N ARG A 23 -10.27 -10.74 -12.85
CA ARG A 23 -9.49 -11.94 -12.54
C ARG A 23 -8.62 -12.39 -13.72
N GLU A 24 -8.94 -11.98 -14.91
CA GLU A 24 -8.25 -12.39 -16.13
C GLU A 24 -7.20 -11.40 -16.61
N ARG A 25 -7.25 -10.17 -16.12
CA ARG A 25 -6.38 -9.08 -16.58
C ARG A 25 -5.67 -8.39 -15.44
N ARG A 26 -4.45 -7.99 -15.70
CA ARG A 26 -3.77 -7.06 -14.82
C ARG A 26 -4.34 -5.67 -15.05
N GLN A 27 -4.49 -4.93 -13.98
CA GLN A 27 -4.94 -3.55 -14.06
C GLN A 27 -3.97 -2.65 -13.32
N LYS A 28 -3.96 -1.38 -13.67
CA LYS A 28 -3.10 -0.39 -13.01
C LYS A 28 -3.72 0.05 -11.70
N ILE A 29 -2.91 0.05 -10.67
CA ILE A 29 -3.26 0.62 -9.38
C ILE A 29 -2.21 1.64 -8.99
N ARG A 30 -2.60 2.54 -8.08
CA ARG A 30 -1.67 3.50 -7.48
C ARG A 30 -1.75 3.35 -5.96
N ILE A 31 -0.58 3.24 -5.35
CA ILE A 31 -0.46 3.20 -3.89
C ILE A 31 0.13 4.52 -3.42
N ASP A 32 -0.52 5.14 -2.44
CA ASP A 32 -0.03 6.32 -1.75
C ASP A 32 -0.05 6.02 -0.24
N GLY A 33 0.99 6.39 0.45
CA GLY A 33 1.09 6.12 1.88
C GLY A 33 1.83 7.20 2.65
N GLU A 34 1.48 7.32 3.93
CA GLU A 34 2.17 8.16 4.90
C GLU A 34 2.52 7.29 6.10
N PHE A 35 3.78 7.34 6.53
CA PHE A 35 4.28 6.47 7.60
C PHE A 35 5.04 7.28 8.61
N VAL A 36 4.61 7.25 9.87
CA VAL A 36 5.16 8.05 10.96
C VAL A 36 6.04 7.18 11.84
N TYR A 37 7.24 7.65 12.14
CA TYR A 37 8.15 6.98 13.04
C TYR A 37 8.92 7.99 13.89
N PHE A 38 9.47 7.50 15.01
CA PHE A 38 10.27 8.33 15.91
C PHE A 38 11.73 7.90 15.82
N LYS A 39 12.61 8.88 15.70
CA LYS A 39 14.06 8.64 15.63
C LYS A 39 14.74 9.27 16.83
N ASN A 40 15.41 8.45 17.65
CA ASN A 40 16.17 8.91 18.79
C ASN A 40 17.65 9.15 18.47
N ASN A 41 18.20 8.38 17.55
CA ASN A 41 19.61 8.45 17.20
C ASN A 41 19.81 8.19 15.70
N GLU A 42 21.06 8.37 15.24
CA GLU A 42 21.38 8.28 13.81
C GLU A 42 21.19 6.87 13.22
N ASP A 43 21.26 5.84 14.07
CA ASP A 43 21.15 4.46 13.62
C ASP A 43 19.69 4.02 13.43
N GLU A 44 18.75 4.76 13.97
CA GLU A 44 17.32 4.49 13.82
C GLU A 44 16.78 5.18 12.58
N PHE A 45 16.33 4.41 11.63
CA PHE A 45 15.63 4.96 10.47
C PHE A 45 14.69 3.92 9.87
N LEU A 46 13.72 4.41 9.14
CA LEU A 46 12.82 3.58 8.36
C LEU A 46 13.31 3.60 6.91
N ASP A 47 13.73 2.44 6.42
CA ASP A 47 14.24 2.35 5.05
C ASP A 47 13.06 2.30 4.06
N TYR A 48 12.87 3.39 3.33
CA TYR A 48 11.77 3.47 2.36
C TYR A 48 11.94 2.50 1.17
N ARG A 49 13.15 1.99 0.94
CA ARG A 49 13.37 0.97 -0.10
C ARG A 49 12.69 -0.34 0.30
N ASP A 50 12.82 -0.73 1.56
CA ASP A 50 12.17 -1.92 2.11
C ASP A 50 10.66 -1.76 2.11
N LEU A 51 10.19 -0.57 2.44
CA LEU A 51 8.77 -0.25 2.44
C LEU A 51 8.17 -0.36 1.03
N ARG A 52 8.86 0.19 0.03
CA ARG A 52 8.44 0.11 -1.36
C ARG A 52 8.41 -1.34 -1.85
N GLU A 53 9.46 -2.10 -1.55
CA GLU A 53 9.53 -3.52 -1.92
C GLU A 53 8.43 -4.34 -1.27
N PHE A 54 8.14 -4.07 -0.01
CA PHE A 54 7.09 -4.76 0.72
C PHE A 54 5.72 -4.49 0.09
N LEU A 55 5.40 -3.23 -0.19
CA LEU A 55 4.13 -2.85 -0.79
C LEU A 55 3.97 -3.44 -2.19
N SER A 56 5.01 -3.38 -3.00
CA SER A 56 4.99 -3.94 -4.35
C SER A 56 4.89 -5.46 -4.34
N GLY A 57 5.69 -6.11 -3.49
CA GLY A 57 5.77 -7.56 -3.42
C GLY A 57 4.50 -8.23 -2.93
N ALA A 58 3.72 -7.54 -2.11
CA ALA A 58 2.46 -8.08 -1.60
C ALA A 58 1.48 -8.42 -2.73
N PHE A 59 1.56 -7.70 -3.85
CA PHE A 59 0.68 -7.91 -4.99
C PHE A 59 1.12 -9.05 -5.91
N MET A 60 2.14 -9.80 -5.53
CA MET A 60 2.41 -11.09 -6.18
C MET A 60 1.30 -12.09 -5.86
N GLN A 61 0.61 -11.91 -4.73
CA GLN A 61 -0.63 -12.62 -4.47
C GLN A 61 -1.80 -11.85 -5.10
N GLU A 62 -2.86 -12.57 -5.42
CA GLU A 62 -4.02 -12.00 -6.08
C GLU A 62 -5.11 -11.70 -5.05
N PHE A 63 -5.45 -10.43 -4.89
CA PHE A 63 -6.51 -10.01 -3.98
C PHE A 63 -7.84 -9.91 -4.72
N GLY A 64 -8.93 -10.21 -4.02
CA GLY A 64 -10.28 -9.98 -4.52
C GLY A 64 -10.68 -8.52 -4.33
N LEU A 65 -11.12 -8.19 -3.12
CA LEU A 65 -11.53 -6.82 -2.80
C LEU A 65 -10.34 -5.94 -2.44
N LEU A 66 -10.47 -4.62 -2.63
CA LEU A 66 -9.48 -3.65 -2.12
C LEU A 66 -9.34 -3.77 -0.61
N GLU A 67 -10.44 -4.00 0.09
CA GLU A 67 -10.43 -4.22 1.55
C GLU A 67 -9.50 -5.37 1.93
N GLU A 68 -9.51 -6.45 1.17
CA GLU A 68 -8.67 -7.61 1.43
C GLU A 68 -7.19 -7.26 1.34
N ALA A 69 -6.81 -6.48 0.34
CA ALA A 69 -5.43 -6.00 0.20
C ALA A 69 -5.04 -5.09 1.36
N LEU A 70 -5.91 -4.16 1.73
CA LEU A 70 -5.65 -3.22 2.83
C LEU A 70 -5.61 -3.92 4.17
N GLU A 71 -6.48 -4.91 4.41
CA GLU A 71 -6.46 -5.71 5.63
C GLU A 71 -5.17 -6.53 5.75
N PHE A 72 -4.66 -7.04 4.63
CA PHE A 72 -3.35 -7.68 4.59
C PHE A 72 -2.26 -6.72 5.08
N PHE A 73 -2.23 -5.50 4.56
CA PHE A 73 -1.26 -4.50 4.97
C PHE A 73 -1.43 -4.11 6.44
N ALA A 74 -2.66 -3.96 6.91
CA ALA A 74 -2.93 -3.63 8.30
C ALA A 74 -2.38 -4.69 9.26
N LYS A 75 -2.41 -5.95 8.85
CA LYS A 75 -1.87 -7.07 9.61
C LYS A 75 -0.35 -7.15 9.53
N GLU A 76 0.21 -6.95 8.35
CA GLU A 76 1.63 -7.21 8.08
C GLU A 76 2.56 -6.02 8.36
N ILE A 77 2.09 -4.78 8.22
CA ILE A 77 2.93 -3.60 8.49
C ILE A 77 3.51 -3.61 9.91
N PRO A 78 2.70 -3.85 10.97
CA PRO A 78 3.26 -3.88 12.32
C PRO A 78 4.31 -4.98 12.53
N LYS A 79 4.19 -6.08 11.81
CA LYS A 79 5.14 -7.20 11.93
C LYS A 79 6.45 -6.93 11.22
N ASN A 80 6.38 -6.32 10.04
CA ASN A 80 7.55 -6.09 9.19
C ASN A 80 8.24 -4.78 9.50
N PHE A 81 7.50 -3.80 10.01
CA PHE A 81 7.99 -2.46 10.30
C PHE A 81 7.51 -1.99 11.68
N PRO A 82 8.02 -2.61 12.76
CA PRO A 82 7.58 -2.24 14.12
C PRO A 82 7.89 -0.80 14.49
N GLN A 83 8.82 -0.14 13.79
CA GLN A 83 9.15 1.25 14.01
C GLN A 83 8.07 2.22 13.50
N ILE A 84 7.17 1.78 12.63
CA ILE A 84 6.04 2.62 12.19
C ILE A 84 5.02 2.71 13.32
N LYS A 85 4.75 3.93 13.76
CA LYS A 85 3.83 4.20 14.88
C LYS A 85 2.43 4.55 14.42
N LYS A 86 2.32 5.13 13.24
CA LYS A 86 1.05 5.56 12.65
C LYS A 86 1.22 5.57 11.14
N TYR A 87 0.17 5.20 10.42
CA TYR A 87 0.24 5.24 8.95
C TYR A 87 -1.14 5.45 8.32
N ARG A 88 -1.12 5.91 7.10
CA ARG A 88 -2.26 5.95 6.18
C ARG A 88 -1.82 5.28 4.89
N LEU A 89 -2.68 4.44 4.33
CA LEU A 89 -2.38 3.72 3.10
C LEU A 89 -3.61 3.73 2.20
N LYS A 90 -3.42 4.20 0.98
CA LYS A 90 -4.48 4.33 -0.02
C LYS A 90 -4.13 3.53 -1.26
N VAL A 91 -5.07 2.73 -1.74
CA VAL A 91 -4.92 1.97 -2.99
C VAL A 91 -6.04 2.38 -3.93
N ALA A 92 -5.68 2.85 -5.11
CA ALA A 92 -6.60 3.31 -6.13
C ALA A 92 -6.56 2.39 -7.35
N LYS A 93 -7.74 2.01 -7.83
CA LYS A 93 -7.89 1.37 -9.15
C LYS A 93 -8.04 2.47 -10.18
N LEU A 94 -7.12 2.51 -11.14
CA LEU A 94 -7.04 3.63 -12.09
C LEU A 94 -7.87 3.44 -13.35
N GLU A 95 -8.22 2.19 -13.67
CA GLU A 95 -8.81 1.84 -14.96
C GLU A 95 -10.16 1.15 -14.84
N ILE A 96 -10.73 1.04 -13.64
CA ILE A 96 -11.99 0.31 -13.42
C ILE A 96 -13.16 0.97 -14.15
N PHE A 97 -13.16 2.30 -14.26
CA PHE A 97 -14.13 3.07 -15.01
C PHE A 97 -13.43 4.07 -15.91
N GLY A 98 -14.09 4.44 -17.02
CA GLY A 98 -13.53 5.43 -17.94
C GLY A 98 -13.67 6.87 -17.45
N ASP A 99 -14.56 7.12 -16.50
CA ASP A 99 -14.92 8.46 -16.05
C ASP A 99 -14.51 8.77 -14.61
N CYS A 100 -14.00 7.80 -13.86
CA CYS A 100 -13.53 8.04 -12.49
C CYS A 100 -12.56 6.97 -12.03
N GLN A 101 -11.85 7.27 -10.95
CA GLN A 101 -11.01 6.31 -10.23
C GLN A 101 -11.72 5.93 -8.94
N VAL A 102 -11.44 4.71 -8.45
CA VAL A 102 -11.98 4.24 -7.18
C VAL A 102 -10.80 3.93 -6.27
N ALA A 103 -10.85 4.41 -5.05
CA ALA A 103 -9.79 4.19 -4.08
C ALA A 103 -10.37 3.86 -2.71
N LEU A 104 -9.58 3.14 -1.94
CA LEU A 104 -9.88 2.83 -0.55
C LEU A 104 -8.66 3.17 0.30
N GLU A 105 -8.91 3.65 1.50
CA GLU A 105 -7.83 4.06 2.41
C GLU A 105 -8.07 3.46 3.79
N ILE A 106 -6.96 3.05 4.43
CA ILE A 106 -6.96 2.69 5.84
C ILE A 106 -6.00 3.61 6.59
N SER A 107 -6.24 3.78 7.88
CA SER A 107 -5.32 4.50 8.76
C SER A 107 -5.29 3.84 10.14
N GLN A 108 -4.09 3.80 10.72
CA GLN A 108 -3.87 3.27 12.07
C GLN A 108 -2.76 4.01 12.79
#